data_a38d6b9d933a889e7c9274d44a992bd1
#
_entry.id   a38d6b9d933a889e7c9274d44a992bd1
#
_cell.length_a   1.000
_cell.length_b   1.000
_cell.length_c   1.000
_cell.angle_alpha   90.00
_cell.angle_beta   90.00
_cell.angle_gamma   90.00
#
_symmetry.space_group_name_H-M   'P 1'
#
loop_
_entity.id
_entity.type
_entity.pdbx_description
1 polymer ?
#
loop_
_entity_poly.entity_id
_entity_poly.type
_entity_poly.pdbx_seq_one_letter_code
_entity_poly.pdbx_strand_id
1 'polypeptide(L)'
;SGHNRFVEGVSLFAETALPWRPVRQLIVLGLAGRTWPRPPASNPFFTESEIVLIREHTGLHLAGLQQKMARGVELFRRQLCAASEATTFLVPACTLGGEKLAPSTGLSLITHMMGFESSEKAIRDIHAEDQSLWPVAAEAPLPVASGGEPSVPATGLLHLGSDLLRLREDDETGHAPQSPSRLETLIVSPLAWLLDELGAKDRTWGPETLDVMTLGTLLHHVMEVVFPEGTKMPDQTKIANGVPAAVDDAIRRYAAWLSNDAWDTERQSLLREAYNVTSNWVVFLHETQAEVLHNEISLAGDHGGLLLRGNADCLLKLPDGRILIIDHKRSSSGGRRDRMAKGWDLQVALYQAMLERPSIQTPLTDLVAQGADIVTAYHTMLDGTVLSDASGAGLPRVEHASIDASKQAMDHLAQVVTEVGGGTIRLNHEDEAATLKKDRGVTAYALEDNAFVSAFLASNDEEGQ
;
A
#
# COMPACT_ATOMS: atom_id res chain seq x y z
N SER A 1 -15.02 2.44 11.03
CA SER A 1 -16.23 2.27 10.23
C SER A 1 -15.89 1.41 9.03
N GLY A 2 -16.28 0.11 9.09
CA GLY A 2 -16.07 -0.83 8.03
C GLY A 2 -16.75 -0.35 6.74
N HIS A 3 -15.98 -0.16 5.72
CA HIS A 3 -16.52 0.14 4.41
C HIS A 3 -16.78 -1.18 3.70
N ASN A 4 -18.03 -1.61 3.63
CA ASN A 4 -18.44 -2.74 2.78
C ASN A 4 -18.17 -2.35 1.33
N ARG A 5 -17.22 -3.02 0.70
CA ARG A 5 -16.75 -2.73 -0.64
C ARG A 5 -16.88 -3.99 -1.49
N PHE A 6 -17.69 -3.90 -2.53
CA PHE A 6 -17.94 -5.02 -3.42
C PHE A 6 -17.23 -4.76 -4.76
N VAL A 7 -16.60 -5.78 -5.31
CA VAL A 7 -15.99 -5.73 -6.65
C VAL A 7 -17.06 -5.70 -7.72
N GLU A 8 -18.18 -6.38 -7.48
CA GLU A 8 -19.36 -6.40 -8.34
C GLU A 8 -20.58 -5.86 -7.57
N GLY A 9 -21.53 -5.29 -8.32
CA GLY A 9 -22.74 -4.70 -7.76
C GLY A 9 -22.61 -3.20 -7.46
N VAL A 10 -23.26 -2.73 -6.39
CA VAL A 10 -23.29 -1.31 -5.99
C VAL A 10 -22.21 -1.06 -4.95
N SER A 11 -21.30 -0.14 -5.27
CA SER A 11 -20.24 0.29 -4.34
C SER A 11 -20.56 1.66 -3.78
N LEU A 12 -20.36 1.86 -2.49
CA LEU A 12 -20.56 3.15 -1.79
C LEU A 12 -19.20 3.79 -1.52
N PHE A 13 -19.07 5.07 -1.87
CA PHE A 13 -17.84 5.83 -1.69
C PHE A 13 -18.10 7.11 -0.92
N ALA A 14 -17.14 7.50 -0.10
CA ALA A 14 -17.12 8.83 0.48
C ALA A 14 -16.77 9.90 -0.57
N GLU A 15 -17.13 11.14 -0.30
CA GLU A 15 -16.82 12.29 -1.17
C GLU A 15 -15.31 12.52 -1.39
N THR A 16 -14.48 12.02 -0.49
CA THR A 16 -13.01 12.13 -0.57
C THR A 16 -12.36 10.97 -1.31
N ALA A 17 -13.13 9.98 -1.77
CA ALA A 17 -12.58 8.79 -2.40
C ALA A 17 -12.10 9.07 -3.84
N LEU A 18 -10.89 8.59 -4.15
CA LEU A 18 -10.32 8.64 -5.49
C LEU A 18 -10.79 7.43 -6.31
N PRO A 19 -11.37 7.64 -7.52
CA PRO A 19 -11.75 6.53 -8.37
C PRO A 19 -10.52 5.76 -8.87
N TRP A 20 -10.45 4.47 -8.58
CA TRP A 20 -9.38 3.58 -9.02
C TRP A 20 -9.75 2.80 -10.31
N ARG A 21 -11.03 2.76 -10.65
CA ARG A 21 -11.54 2.13 -11.88
C ARG A 21 -12.73 2.90 -12.45
N PRO A 22 -13.00 2.80 -13.76
CA PRO A 22 -14.25 3.31 -14.32
C PRO A 22 -15.45 2.52 -13.76
N VAL A 23 -16.55 3.21 -13.58
CA VAL A 23 -17.87 2.63 -13.28
C VAL A 23 -18.80 2.92 -14.44
N ARG A 24 -19.79 2.06 -14.70
CA ARG A 24 -20.75 2.31 -15.78
C ARG A 24 -21.65 3.47 -15.42
N GLN A 25 -22.18 3.47 -14.23
CA GLN A 25 -23.07 4.52 -13.73
C GLN A 25 -22.57 5.04 -12.37
N LEU A 26 -22.56 6.34 -12.20
CA LEU A 26 -22.26 7.01 -10.95
C LEU A 26 -23.52 7.69 -10.44
N ILE A 27 -23.95 7.38 -9.23
CA ILE A 27 -25.07 8.05 -8.57
C ILE A 27 -24.52 8.88 -7.42
N VAL A 28 -24.71 10.19 -7.50
CA VAL A 28 -24.25 11.14 -6.49
C VAL A 28 -25.41 11.55 -5.62
N LEU A 29 -25.32 11.23 -4.32
CA LEU A 29 -26.35 11.53 -3.34
C LEU A 29 -26.09 12.85 -2.64
N GLY A 30 -27.14 13.61 -2.36
CA GLY A 30 -27.08 14.78 -1.48
C GLY A 30 -26.38 15.99 -2.06
N LEU A 31 -26.46 16.22 -3.39
CA LEU A 31 -25.77 17.30 -4.08
C LEU A 31 -26.45 18.65 -3.84
N ALA A 32 -26.44 19.14 -2.60
CA ALA A 32 -27.03 20.41 -2.18
C ALA A 32 -26.10 21.24 -1.30
N GLY A 33 -26.23 22.53 -1.34
CA GLY A 33 -25.46 23.46 -0.52
C GLY A 33 -23.94 23.34 -0.75
N ARG A 34 -23.18 23.13 0.33
CA ARG A 34 -21.73 22.98 0.32
C ARG A 34 -21.28 21.53 0.52
N THR A 35 -22.08 20.57 0.08
CA THR A 35 -21.79 19.17 0.34
C THR A 35 -20.72 18.59 -0.57
N TRP A 36 -20.74 18.90 -1.85
CA TRP A 36 -19.80 18.35 -2.81
C TRP A 36 -19.65 19.23 -4.07
N PRO A 37 -18.43 19.61 -4.49
CA PRO A 37 -17.20 19.47 -3.73
C PRO A 37 -17.24 20.32 -2.46
N ARG A 38 -16.81 19.74 -1.34
CA ARG A 38 -16.81 20.44 -0.05
C ARG A 38 -15.76 21.54 -0.05
N PRO A 39 -16.10 22.79 0.31
CA PRO A 39 -15.11 23.82 0.49
C PRO A 39 -14.09 23.40 1.56
N PRO A 40 -12.78 23.49 1.28
CA PRO A 40 -11.78 23.14 2.26
C PRO A 40 -11.82 24.08 3.46
N ALA A 41 -11.51 23.54 4.63
CA ALA A 41 -11.35 24.35 5.83
C ALA A 41 -10.05 25.17 5.73
N SER A 42 -10.13 26.43 6.20
CA SER A 42 -8.95 27.28 6.40
C SER A 42 -8.00 26.63 7.40
N ASN A 43 -6.73 27.03 7.37
CA ASN A 43 -5.78 26.58 8.39
C ASN A 43 -6.22 27.16 9.74
N PRO A 44 -6.34 26.35 10.82
CA PRO A 44 -6.81 26.84 12.11
C PRO A 44 -5.76 27.68 12.88
N PHE A 45 -4.50 27.60 12.48
CA PHE A 45 -3.39 28.26 13.17
C PHE A 45 -2.80 29.44 12.39
N PHE A 46 -2.80 29.38 11.06
CA PHE A 46 -2.14 30.37 10.21
C PHE A 46 -3.09 30.91 9.16
N THR A 47 -3.02 32.22 8.94
CA THR A 47 -3.65 32.89 7.78
C THR A 47 -2.88 32.55 6.51
N GLU A 48 -3.51 32.79 5.35
CA GLU A 48 -2.86 32.59 4.05
C GLU A 48 -1.58 33.42 3.89
N SER A 49 -1.58 34.65 4.42
CA SER A 49 -0.41 35.53 4.39
C SER A 49 0.73 34.99 5.24
N GLU A 50 0.42 34.46 6.43
CA GLU A 50 1.43 33.82 7.30
C GLU A 50 1.98 32.53 6.68
N ILE A 51 1.15 31.74 5.98
CA ILE A 51 1.61 30.55 5.25
C ILE A 51 2.64 30.94 4.18
N VAL A 52 2.40 32.04 3.44
CA VAL A 52 3.36 32.56 2.46
C VAL A 52 4.66 32.99 3.13
N LEU A 53 4.57 33.78 4.23
CA LEU A 53 5.74 34.26 4.97
C LEU A 53 6.55 33.08 5.58
N ILE A 54 5.87 32.08 6.15
CA ILE A 54 6.53 30.87 6.66
C ILE A 54 7.34 30.22 5.56
N ARG A 55 6.76 30.02 4.39
CA ARG A 55 7.46 29.43 3.24
C ARG A 55 8.70 30.25 2.84
N GLU A 56 8.54 31.58 2.70
CA GLU A 56 9.63 32.48 2.30
C GLU A 56 10.78 32.51 3.28
N HIS A 57 10.50 32.50 4.59
CA HIS A 57 11.53 32.64 5.62
C HIS A 57 12.12 31.31 6.11
N THR A 58 11.38 30.22 6.03
CA THR A 58 11.81 28.92 6.61
C THR A 58 11.97 27.82 5.56
N GLY A 59 11.48 28.01 4.34
CA GLY A 59 11.38 26.95 3.35
C GLY A 59 10.34 25.87 3.68
N LEU A 60 9.52 26.06 4.72
CA LEU A 60 8.47 25.12 5.09
C LEU A 60 7.24 25.34 4.22
N HIS A 61 6.85 24.32 3.47
CA HIS A 61 5.68 24.32 2.62
C HIS A 61 4.46 23.83 3.41
N LEU A 62 3.48 24.70 3.57
CA LEU A 62 2.16 24.39 4.14
C LEU A 62 1.10 24.60 3.06
N ALA A 63 0.16 23.67 2.94
CA ALA A 63 -0.92 23.78 1.97
C ALA A 63 -1.91 24.89 2.37
N GLY A 64 -1.97 25.94 1.56
CA GLY A 64 -2.94 27.01 1.69
C GLY A 64 -4.32 26.65 1.14
N LEU A 65 -5.28 27.53 1.33
CA LEU A 65 -6.67 27.35 0.91
C LEU A 65 -6.79 27.14 -0.60
N GLN A 66 -6.02 27.90 -1.39
CA GLN A 66 -6.05 27.82 -2.85
C GLN A 66 -5.62 26.44 -3.35
N GLN A 67 -4.55 25.87 -2.79
CA GLN A 67 -4.09 24.53 -3.14
C GLN A 67 -5.10 23.45 -2.72
N LYS A 68 -5.68 23.58 -1.53
CA LYS A 68 -6.73 22.66 -1.06
C LYS A 68 -7.98 22.72 -1.94
N MET A 69 -8.37 23.92 -2.40
CA MET A 69 -9.48 24.10 -3.35
C MET A 69 -9.17 23.44 -4.70
N ALA A 70 -7.97 23.67 -5.24
CA ALA A 70 -7.56 23.07 -6.50
C ALA A 70 -7.61 21.54 -6.45
N ARG A 71 -7.15 20.93 -5.35
CA ARG A 71 -7.25 19.48 -5.10
C ARG A 71 -8.69 19.00 -5.08
N GLY A 72 -9.58 19.72 -4.38
CA GLY A 72 -11.00 19.37 -4.32
C GLY A 72 -11.67 19.40 -5.69
N VAL A 73 -11.38 20.41 -6.50
CA VAL A 73 -11.90 20.51 -7.87
C VAL A 73 -11.34 19.40 -8.77
N GLU A 74 -10.04 19.08 -8.67
CA GLU A 74 -9.45 18.01 -9.46
C GLU A 74 -9.99 16.63 -9.07
N LEU A 75 -10.15 16.36 -7.77
CA LEU A 75 -10.80 15.14 -7.29
C LEU A 75 -12.23 15.02 -7.83
N PHE A 76 -13.01 16.09 -7.72
CA PHE A 76 -14.37 16.17 -8.25
C PHE A 76 -14.42 15.86 -9.75
N ARG A 77 -13.52 16.49 -10.55
CA ARG A 77 -13.40 16.20 -11.98
C ARG A 77 -13.11 14.73 -12.26
N ARG A 78 -12.16 14.13 -11.53
CA ARG A 78 -11.78 12.72 -11.70
C ARG A 78 -12.89 11.77 -11.31
N GLN A 79 -13.66 12.09 -10.25
CA GLN A 79 -14.81 11.29 -9.85
C GLN A 79 -15.89 11.29 -10.93
N LEU A 80 -16.18 12.45 -11.54
CA LEU A 80 -17.13 12.53 -12.66
C LEU A 80 -16.64 11.76 -13.89
N CYS A 81 -15.36 11.88 -14.23
CA CYS A 81 -14.75 11.18 -15.36
C CYS A 81 -14.67 9.64 -15.16
N ALA A 82 -14.88 9.13 -13.96
CA ALA A 82 -14.91 7.71 -13.70
C ALA A 82 -16.18 7.02 -14.25
N ALA A 83 -17.26 7.76 -14.47
CA ALA A 83 -18.48 7.22 -15.09
C ALA A 83 -18.30 7.09 -16.61
N SER A 84 -18.47 5.87 -17.15
CA SER A 84 -18.33 5.61 -18.58
C SER A 84 -19.63 5.75 -19.37
N GLU A 85 -20.81 5.66 -18.72
CA GLU A 85 -22.11 5.71 -19.39
C GLU A 85 -22.95 6.89 -18.89
N ALA A 86 -23.15 7.03 -17.59
CA ALA A 86 -24.01 8.07 -17.03
C ALA A 86 -23.62 8.48 -15.61
N THR A 87 -23.89 9.76 -15.29
CA THR A 87 -23.85 10.27 -13.92
C THR A 87 -25.22 10.83 -13.56
N THR A 88 -25.80 10.35 -12.47
CA THR A 88 -27.09 10.80 -11.95
C THR A 88 -26.87 11.55 -10.64
N PHE A 89 -27.37 12.77 -10.56
CA PHE A 89 -27.28 13.60 -9.38
C PHE A 89 -28.62 13.63 -8.64
N LEU A 90 -28.64 13.20 -7.39
CA LEU A 90 -29.82 13.34 -6.52
C LEU A 90 -29.65 14.61 -5.66
N VAL A 91 -30.48 15.59 -5.95
CA VAL A 91 -30.43 16.92 -5.33
C VAL A 91 -31.61 17.06 -4.38
N PRO A 92 -31.42 17.01 -3.05
CA PRO A 92 -32.49 17.21 -2.11
C PRO A 92 -32.95 18.67 -2.12
N ALA A 93 -34.26 18.87 -2.16
CA ALA A 93 -34.86 20.20 -2.14
C ALA A 93 -34.94 20.83 -0.73
N CYS A 94 -34.95 19.96 0.30
CA CYS A 94 -34.99 20.37 1.70
C CYS A 94 -34.28 19.39 2.60
N THR A 95 -33.96 19.82 3.82
CA THR A 95 -33.49 18.95 4.90
C THR A 95 -34.65 18.09 5.44
N LEU A 96 -34.32 17.10 6.27
CA LEU A 96 -35.34 16.30 7.00
C LEU A 96 -36.26 17.19 7.89
N GLY A 97 -35.75 18.34 8.32
CA GLY A 97 -36.54 19.34 9.06
C GLY A 97 -37.36 20.29 8.20
N GLY A 98 -37.36 20.12 6.87
CA GLY A 98 -38.15 20.96 5.94
C GLY A 98 -37.48 22.28 5.50
N GLU A 99 -36.26 22.55 5.91
CA GLU A 99 -35.52 23.73 5.47
C GLU A 99 -35.08 23.58 3.99
N LYS A 100 -35.32 24.60 3.18
CA LYS A 100 -34.95 24.59 1.77
C LYS A 100 -33.45 24.55 1.59
N LEU A 101 -32.98 23.73 0.66
CA LEU A 101 -31.60 23.60 0.26
C LEU A 101 -31.39 24.18 -1.14
N ALA A 102 -30.28 24.90 -1.32
CA ALA A 102 -29.84 25.31 -2.65
C ALA A 102 -29.04 24.19 -3.29
N PRO A 103 -29.02 24.04 -4.63
CA PRO A 103 -28.13 23.15 -5.34
C PRO A 103 -26.67 23.42 -5.01
N SER A 104 -25.80 22.40 -5.08
CA SER A 104 -24.38 22.57 -4.82
C SER A 104 -23.71 23.43 -5.89
N THR A 105 -22.62 24.11 -5.52
CA THR A 105 -21.80 24.89 -6.48
C THR A 105 -21.20 24.00 -7.57
N GLY A 106 -20.90 22.72 -7.24
CA GLY A 106 -20.44 21.72 -8.23
C GLY A 106 -21.49 21.44 -9.30
N LEU A 107 -22.76 21.32 -8.90
CA LEU A 107 -23.85 21.16 -9.88
C LEU A 107 -23.98 22.39 -10.74
N SER A 108 -23.90 23.59 -10.18
CA SER A 108 -23.98 24.85 -10.95
C SER A 108 -22.84 24.92 -11.99
N LEU A 109 -21.61 24.46 -11.63
CA LEU A 109 -20.52 24.42 -12.59
C LEU A 109 -20.80 23.44 -13.73
N ILE A 110 -21.26 22.21 -13.42
CA ILE A 110 -21.57 21.18 -14.43
C ILE A 110 -22.67 21.67 -15.37
N THR A 111 -23.77 22.19 -14.83
CA THR A 111 -24.93 22.63 -15.64
C THR A 111 -24.56 23.81 -16.53
N HIS A 112 -23.70 24.70 -16.05
CA HIS A 112 -23.18 25.81 -16.88
C HIS A 112 -22.29 25.25 -18.03
N MET A 113 -21.42 24.31 -17.74
CA MET A 113 -20.58 23.64 -18.78
C MET A 113 -21.42 22.91 -19.82
N MET A 114 -22.60 22.41 -19.45
CA MET A 114 -23.54 21.73 -20.34
C MET A 114 -24.46 22.69 -21.09
N GLY A 115 -24.32 24.00 -20.89
CA GLY A 115 -25.10 25.05 -21.58
C GLY A 115 -26.46 25.36 -20.98
N PHE A 116 -26.73 24.93 -19.74
CA PHE A 116 -27.94 25.34 -19.03
C PHE A 116 -27.78 26.76 -18.48
N GLU A 117 -28.86 27.55 -18.52
CA GLU A 117 -28.86 28.91 -17.97
C GLU A 117 -28.73 28.92 -16.43
N SER A 118 -29.30 27.92 -15.76
CA SER A 118 -29.19 27.76 -14.32
C SER A 118 -29.30 26.29 -13.93
N SER A 119 -28.81 25.94 -12.72
CA SER A 119 -28.94 24.58 -12.20
C SER A 119 -30.38 24.15 -11.94
N GLU A 120 -31.27 25.13 -11.61
CA GLU A 120 -32.68 24.83 -11.41
C GLU A 120 -33.36 24.36 -12.69
N LYS A 121 -32.98 24.91 -13.86
CA LYS A 121 -33.51 24.47 -15.16
C LYS A 121 -33.05 23.08 -15.57
N ALA A 122 -31.95 22.59 -15.00
CA ALA A 122 -31.43 21.25 -15.26
C ALA A 122 -32.00 20.19 -14.29
N ILE A 123 -32.52 20.61 -13.15
CA ILE A 123 -33.11 19.72 -12.15
C ILE A 123 -34.53 19.37 -12.54
N ARG A 124 -34.85 18.07 -12.52
CA ARG A 124 -36.23 17.58 -12.67
C ARG A 124 -36.79 17.26 -11.31
N ASP A 125 -38.01 17.73 -11.02
CA ASP A 125 -38.72 17.35 -9.81
C ASP A 125 -39.37 16.00 -9.99
N ILE A 126 -38.85 15.00 -9.26
CA ILE A 126 -39.34 13.64 -9.34
C ILE A 126 -40.80 13.47 -8.90
N HIS A 127 -41.33 14.39 -8.12
CA HIS A 127 -42.75 14.40 -7.75
C HIS A 127 -43.68 14.98 -8.83
N ALA A 128 -43.11 15.81 -9.73
CA ALA A 128 -43.84 16.36 -10.85
C ALA A 128 -43.83 15.47 -12.10
N GLU A 129 -42.93 14.48 -12.17
CA GLU A 129 -42.79 13.54 -13.27
C GLU A 129 -43.84 12.41 -13.16
N ASP A 130 -44.32 11.94 -14.32
CA ASP A 130 -45.20 10.78 -14.38
C ASP A 130 -44.44 9.50 -13.94
N GLN A 131 -44.73 9.05 -12.74
CA GLN A 131 -44.08 7.91 -12.14
C GLN A 131 -44.32 6.59 -12.94
N SER A 132 -45.36 6.53 -13.76
CA SER A 132 -45.63 5.38 -14.63
C SER A 132 -44.57 5.19 -15.74
N LEU A 133 -43.82 6.25 -16.04
CA LEU A 133 -42.75 6.25 -17.04
C LEU A 133 -41.39 5.87 -16.44
N TRP A 134 -41.31 5.75 -15.14
CA TRP A 134 -40.07 5.31 -14.52
C TRP A 134 -39.85 3.83 -14.84
N PRO A 135 -38.63 3.44 -15.23
CA PRO A 135 -38.32 2.04 -15.33
C PRO A 135 -38.29 1.48 -13.88
N VAL A 136 -39.47 1.18 -13.37
CA VAL A 136 -39.58 0.32 -12.22
C VAL A 136 -38.98 -0.97 -12.72
N ALA A 137 -37.82 -1.33 -12.24
CA ALA A 137 -37.34 -2.69 -12.37
C ALA A 137 -38.50 -3.54 -11.86
N ALA A 138 -39.16 -4.26 -12.78
CA ALA A 138 -40.11 -5.29 -12.40
C ALA A 138 -39.44 -6.01 -11.25
N GLU A 139 -40.15 -6.21 -10.13
CA GLU A 139 -39.64 -6.82 -8.92
C GLU A 139 -38.82 -8.05 -9.31
N ALA A 140 -37.56 -7.81 -9.69
CA ALA A 140 -36.61 -8.90 -9.69
C ALA A 140 -36.59 -9.32 -8.22
N PRO A 141 -37.07 -10.51 -7.87
CA PRO A 141 -36.96 -10.97 -6.50
C PRO A 141 -35.50 -10.75 -6.15
N LEU A 142 -35.24 -9.83 -5.21
CA LEU A 142 -33.91 -9.71 -4.63
C LEU A 142 -33.54 -11.15 -4.32
N PRO A 143 -32.43 -11.67 -4.85
CA PRO A 143 -32.02 -12.99 -4.45
C PRO A 143 -32.00 -12.93 -2.95
N VAL A 144 -32.99 -13.57 -2.33
CA VAL A 144 -32.99 -13.77 -0.88
C VAL A 144 -31.69 -14.51 -0.69
N ALA A 145 -30.72 -13.84 -0.11
CA ALA A 145 -29.51 -14.51 0.28
C ALA A 145 -29.98 -15.67 1.17
N SER A 146 -30.06 -16.84 0.56
CA SER A 146 -30.48 -18.08 1.24
C SER A 146 -29.34 -18.60 2.13
N GLY A 147 -28.30 -17.78 2.34
CA GLY A 147 -27.27 -18.02 3.30
C GLY A 147 -27.58 -17.27 4.58
N GLY A 148 -27.75 -18.00 5.69
CA GLY A 148 -27.63 -17.42 7.00
C GLY A 148 -26.33 -16.60 7.11
N GLU A 149 -26.21 -15.75 8.09
CA GLU A 149 -24.95 -15.07 8.37
C GLU A 149 -23.82 -16.09 8.32
N PRO A 150 -22.68 -15.76 7.64
CA PRO A 150 -21.57 -16.69 7.54
C PRO A 150 -21.16 -17.08 8.97
N SER A 151 -21.36 -18.33 9.33
CA SER A 151 -20.99 -18.83 10.66
C SER A 151 -19.49 -19.10 10.67
N VAL A 152 -18.79 -18.42 11.54
CA VAL A 152 -17.38 -18.73 11.83
C VAL A 152 -17.34 -20.07 12.57
N PRO A 153 -16.54 -21.05 12.10
CA PRO A 153 -16.41 -22.31 12.82
C PRO A 153 -15.89 -22.09 14.24
N ALA A 154 -16.52 -22.69 15.26
CA ALA A 154 -16.08 -22.59 16.65
C ALA A 154 -14.63 -23.03 16.86
N THR A 155 -14.12 -23.93 16.01
CA THR A 155 -12.72 -24.36 16.01
C THR A 155 -11.74 -23.30 15.52
N GLY A 156 -12.20 -22.20 14.93
CA GLY A 156 -11.34 -21.23 14.24
C GLY A 156 -10.58 -21.81 13.04
N LEU A 157 -10.98 -22.97 12.53
CA LEU A 157 -10.31 -23.66 11.42
C LEU A 157 -11.28 -23.86 10.24
N LEU A 158 -10.85 -23.49 9.04
CA LEU A 158 -11.51 -23.82 7.78
C LEU A 158 -10.79 -25.00 7.12
N HIS A 159 -11.52 -26.09 6.87
CA HIS A 159 -10.98 -27.25 6.17
C HIS A 159 -11.48 -27.24 4.71
N LEU A 160 -10.62 -26.87 3.76
CA LEU A 160 -10.95 -26.70 2.35
C LEU A 160 -10.55 -27.94 1.50
N GLY A 161 -9.80 -28.87 2.09
CA GLY A 161 -9.60 -30.22 1.58
C GLY A 161 -8.65 -30.38 0.40
N SER A 162 -7.89 -29.35 0.02
CA SER A 162 -6.91 -29.41 -1.09
C SER A 162 -5.63 -28.64 -0.72
N ASP A 163 -4.58 -28.91 -1.49
CA ASP A 163 -3.32 -28.15 -1.37
C ASP A 163 -3.54 -26.70 -1.83
N LEU A 164 -3.64 -25.78 -0.87
CA LEU A 164 -3.92 -24.37 -1.13
C LEU A 164 -2.70 -23.61 -1.63
N LEU A 165 -1.49 -24.15 -1.51
CA LEU A 165 -0.26 -23.55 -2.02
C LEU A 165 -0.19 -23.55 -3.56
N ARG A 166 -1.04 -24.34 -4.22
CA ARG A 166 -1.09 -24.50 -5.68
C ARG A 166 -2.31 -23.88 -6.34
N LEU A 167 -3.00 -22.98 -5.67
CA LEU A 167 -4.21 -22.34 -6.22
C LEU A 167 -3.93 -21.43 -7.40
N ARG A 168 -2.78 -20.77 -7.40
CA ARG A 168 -2.39 -19.87 -8.47
C ARG A 168 -1.44 -20.59 -9.42
N GLU A 169 -1.85 -20.67 -10.68
CA GLU A 169 -1.08 -21.30 -11.74
C GLU A 169 -0.05 -20.34 -12.35
N ASP A 170 1.02 -20.91 -12.86
CA ASP A 170 2.07 -20.22 -13.60
C ASP A 170 2.48 -21.10 -14.79
N ASP A 171 2.55 -20.52 -15.99
CA ASP A 171 2.81 -21.24 -17.24
C ASP A 171 4.19 -21.91 -17.29
N GLU A 172 5.17 -21.40 -16.54
CA GLU A 172 6.54 -21.88 -16.53
C GLU A 172 6.76 -22.99 -15.49
N THR A 173 6.15 -22.85 -14.31
CA THR A 173 6.43 -23.70 -13.14
C THR A 173 5.27 -24.60 -12.72
N GLY A 174 4.12 -24.48 -13.38
CA GLY A 174 2.88 -25.21 -13.06
C GLY A 174 2.12 -24.63 -11.85
N HIS A 175 2.79 -23.98 -10.92
CA HIS A 175 2.19 -23.21 -9.84
C HIS A 175 3.04 -21.97 -9.55
N ALA A 176 2.38 -20.88 -9.23
CA ALA A 176 3.06 -19.60 -9.09
C ALA A 176 3.94 -19.54 -7.83
N PRO A 177 5.17 -19.02 -7.95
CA PRO A 177 6.04 -18.85 -6.80
C PRO A 177 5.49 -17.84 -5.80
N GLN A 178 5.84 -18.03 -4.54
CA GLN A 178 5.50 -17.12 -3.44
C GLN A 178 6.58 -16.05 -3.28
N SER A 179 6.16 -14.80 -3.03
CA SER A 179 7.10 -13.73 -2.68
C SER A 179 7.25 -13.60 -1.16
N PRO A 180 8.35 -13.01 -0.66
CA PRO A 180 8.51 -12.75 0.76
C PRO A 180 7.33 -11.99 1.38
N SER A 181 6.80 -10.97 0.71
CA SER A 181 5.65 -10.21 1.21
C SER A 181 4.35 -11.03 1.29
N ARG A 182 4.13 -11.96 0.35
CA ARG A 182 2.98 -12.87 0.41
C ARG A 182 3.11 -13.86 1.56
N LEU A 183 4.30 -14.37 1.82
CA LEU A 183 4.56 -15.25 2.95
C LEU A 183 4.48 -14.51 4.29
N GLU A 184 4.87 -13.24 4.34
CA GLU A 184 4.60 -12.40 5.51
C GLU A 184 3.10 -12.22 5.77
N THR A 185 2.29 -12.08 4.71
CA THR A 185 0.81 -12.07 4.84
C THR A 185 0.31 -13.43 5.33
N LEU A 186 0.83 -14.52 4.79
CA LEU A 186 0.46 -15.89 5.17
C LEU A 186 0.63 -16.16 6.66
N ILE A 187 1.77 -15.78 7.25
CA ILE A 187 2.03 -16.00 8.69
C ILE A 187 1.21 -15.07 9.60
N VAL A 188 0.74 -13.92 9.10
CA VAL A 188 -0.11 -12.98 9.85
C VAL A 188 -1.57 -13.36 9.74
N SER A 189 -2.05 -13.65 8.56
CA SER A 189 -3.42 -14.04 8.27
C SER A 189 -3.49 -15.00 7.08
N PRO A 190 -3.56 -16.31 7.34
CA PRO A 190 -3.72 -17.30 6.27
C PRO A 190 -4.96 -17.05 5.41
N LEU A 191 -6.05 -16.52 5.98
CA LEU A 191 -7.25 -16.17 5.22
C LEU A 191 -7.01 -15.00 4.26
N ALA A 192 -6.34 -13.93 4.72
CA ALA A 192 -6.00 -12.80 3.84
C ALA A 192 -5.08 -13.23 2.68
N TRP A 193 -4.10 -14.10 2.97
CA TRP A 193 -3.25 -14.70 1.94
C TRP A 193 -4.07 -15.54 0.95
N LEU A 194 -4.99 -16.40 1.42
CA LEU A 194 -5.86 -17.21 0.56
C LEU A 194 -6.71 -16.34 -0.38
N LEU A 195 -7.33 -15.29 0.16
CA LEU A 195 -8.14 -14.36 -0.64
C LEU A 195 -7.29 -13.66 -1.71
N ASP A 196 -6.03 -13.35 -1.39
CA ASP A 196 -5.08 -12.79 -2.35
C ASP A 196 -4.69 -13.81 -3.45
N GLU A 197 -4.46 -15.08 -3.11
CA GLU A 197 -4.22 -16.16 -4.08
C GLU A 197 -5.41 -16.35 -5.04
N LEU A 198 -6.64 -16.19 -4.55
CA LEU A 198 -7.86 -16.27 -5.34
C LEU A 198 -8.19 -14.98 -6.11
N GLY A 199 -7.37 -13.94 -5.99
CA GLY A 199 -7.62 -12.64 -6.61
C GLY A 199 -8.79 -11.86 -5.99
N ALA A 200 -9.27 -12.27 -4.81
CA ALA A 200 -10.36 -11.63 -4.07
C ALA A 200 -9.87 -10.44 -3.23
N LYS A 201 -9.06 -9.57 -3.83
CA LYS A 201 -8.59 -8.33 -3.19
C LYS A 201 -9.70 -7.30 -3.15
N ASP A 202 -9.88 -6.69 -1.99
CA ASP A 202 -10.68 -5.49 -1.87
C ASP A 202 -9.97 -4.32 -2.56
N ARG A 203 -10.52 -3.89 -3.68
CA ARG A 203 -10.02 -2.72 -4.42
C ARG A 203 -10.91 -1.54 -4.15
N THR A 204 -10.38 -0.57 -3.45
CA THR A 204 -11.14 0.57 -2.97
C THR A 204 -10.76 1.85 -3.69
N TRP A 205 -11.71 2.78 -3.76
CA TRP A 205 -11.39 4.15 -4.05
C TRP A 205 -10.81 4.79 -2.78
N GLY A 206 -9.55 5.16 -2.83
CA GLY A 206 -8.87 5.87 -1.75
C GLY A 206 -8.77 7.37 -2.04
N PRO A 207 -8.49 8.19 -1.04
CA PRO A 207 -8.14 9.59 -1.27
C PRO A 207 -6.80 9.68 -2.02
N GLU A 208 -6.61 10.76 -2.75
CA GLU A 208 -5.33 11.10 -3.38
C GLU A 208 -4.35 11.58 -2.29
N THR A 209 -3.63 10.65 -1.69
CA THR A 209 -2.67 10.90 -0.63
C THR A 209 -1.37 10.18 -0.93
N LEU A 210 -0.26 10.74 -0.49
CA LEU A 210 1.00 10.02 -0.45
C LEU A 210 0.95 9.02 0.70
N ASP A 211 0.46 7.84 0.42
CA ASP A 211 0.51 6.74 1.37
C ASP A 211 1.93 6.17 1.53
N VAL A 212 2.10 5.29 2.50
CA VAL A 212 3.41 4.69 2.81
C VAL A 212 3.95 3.89 1.63
N MET A 213 3.07 3.19 0.89
CA MET A 213 3.46 2.35 -0.25
C MET A 213 3.92 3.21 -1.44
N THR A 214 3.15 4.24 -1.79
CA THR A 214 3.51 5.17 -2.88
C THR A 214 4.83 5.88 -2.58
N LEU A 215 5.01 6.39 -1.35
CA LEU A 215 6.26 7.01 -0.91
C LEU A 215 7.44 6.02 -0.97
N GLY A 216 7.22 4.77 -0.56
CA GLY A 216 8.21 3.71 -0.68
C GLY A 216 8.66 3.54 -2.14
N THR A 217 7.71 3.33 -3.06
CA THR A 217 7.98 3.15 -4.50
C THR A 217 8.76 4.34 -5.09
N LEU A 218 8.36 5.57 -4.74
CA LEU A 218 9.04 6.77 -5.23
C LEU A 218 10.49 6.85 -4.73
N LEU A 219 10.73 6.56 -3.45
CA LEU A 219 12.07 6.61 -2.87
C LEU A 219 12.96 5.46 -3.36
N HIS A 220 12.45 4.25 -3.57
CA HIS A 220 13.19 3.16 -4.19
C HIS A 220 13.70 3.56 -5.57
N HIS A 221 12.82 4.13 -6.41
CA HIS A 221 13.23 4.60 -7.72
C HIS A 221 14.29 5.71 -7.65
N VAL A 222 14.17 6.65 -6.70
CA VAL A 222 15.21 7.68 -6.49
C VAL A 222 16.54 7.04 -6.11
N MET A 223 16.56 6.05 -5.23
CA MET A 223 17.78 5.33 -4.83
C MET A 223 18.43 4.62 -6.02
N GLU A 224 17.65 3.91 -6.82
CA GLU A 224 18.12 3.23 -8.03
C GLU A 224 18.76 4.21 -9.04
N VAL A 225 18.11 5.34 -9.33
CA VAL A 225 18.58 6.33 -10.31
C VAL A 225 19.82 7.08 -9.82
N VAL A 226 19.85 7.44 -8.54
CA VAL A 226 20.91 8.26 -7.96
C VAL A 226 22.16 7.45 -7.64
N PHE A 227 22.03 6.14 -7.36
CA PHE A 227 23.13 5.23 -7.08
C PHE A 227 23.19 4.09 -8.12
N PRO A 228 23.54 4.40 -9.39
CA PRO A 228 23.62 3.37 -10.42
C PRO A 228 24.72 2.36 -10.12
N GLU A 229 24.67 1.22 -10.83
CA GLU A 229 25.71 0.19 -10.78
C GLU A 229 27.12 0.77 -11.00
N GLY A 230 28.09 0.26 -10.27
CA GLY A 230 29.46 0.76 -10.24
C GLY A 230 29.68 1.98 -9.33
N THR A 231 28.64 2.48 -8.64
CA THR A 231 28.79 3.59 -7.70
C THR A 231 29.67 3.15 -6.52
N LYS A 232 30.80 3.85 -6.37
CA LYS A 232 31.74 3.66 -5.27
C LYS A 232 32.19 5.02 -4.76
N MET A 233 32.20 5.20 -3.44
CA MET A 233 32.58 6.49 -2.83
C MET A 233 31.89 7.70 -3.49
N PRO A 234 30.55 7.74 -3.54
CA PRO A 234 29.83 8.76 -4.30
C PRO A 234 30.08 10.16 -3.77
N ASP A 235 30.27 11.13 -4.67
CA ASP A 235 30.39 12.55 -4.32
C ASP A 235 29.03 13.08 -3.83
N GLN A 236 28.99 13.55 -2.59
CA GLN A 236 27.76 14.01 -1.93
C GLN A 236 27.09 15.17 -2.70
N THR A 237 27.89 16.10 -3.24
CA THR A 237 27.37 17.25 -4.00
C THR A 237 26.75 16.80 -5.32
N LYS A 238 27.41 15.87 -6.01
CA LYS A 238 26.90 15.31 -7.26
C LYS A 238 25.59 14.55 -7.03
N ILE A 239 25.54 13.74 -5.97
CA ILE A 239 24.33 13.04 -5.57
C ILE A 239 23.20 14.02 -5.28
N ALA A 240 23.42 15.01 -4.40
CA ALA A 240 22.43 16.01 -4.06
C ALA A 240 21.90 16.76 -5.30
N ASN A 241 22.74 17.11 -6.24
CA ASN A 241 22.33 17.76 -7.49
C ASN A 241 21.48 16.84 -8.40
N GLY A 242 21.62 15.53 -8.30
CA GLY A 242 20.83 14.55 -9.06
C GLY A 242 19.44 14.26 -8.47
N VAL A 243 19.26 14.46 -7.17
CA VAL A 243 18.01 14.10 -6.45
C VAL A 243 16.76 14.76 -7.06
N PRO A 244 16.71 16.07 -7.39
CA PRO A 244 15.50 16.68 -7.94
C PRO A 244 15.05 16.01 -9.24
N ALA A 245 15.97 15.73 -10.15
CA ALA A 245 15.66 15.10 -11.43
C ALA A 245 15.16 13.64 -11.22
N ALA A 246 15.74 12.90 -10.27
CA ALA A 246 15.30 11.56 -9.93
C ALA A 246 13.90 11.55 -9.29
N VAL A 247 13.59 12.52 -8.42
CA VAL A 247 12.25 12.70 -7.84
C VAL A 247 11.22 13.02 -8.93
N ASP A 248 11.54 13.93 -9.85
CA ASP A 248 10.66 14.27 -10.98
C ASP A 248 10.43 13.06 -11.90
N ASP A 249 11.44 12.23 -12.12
CA ASP A 249 11.28 11.00 -12.90
C ASP A 249 10.41 9.98 -12.17
N ALA A 250 10.61 9.77 -10.87
CA ALA A 250 9.78 8.91 -10.04
C ALA A 250 8.31 9.35 -10.07
N ILE A 251 8.06 10.64 -9.89
CA ILE A 251 6.69 11.21 -9.95
C ILE A 251 6.05 10.93 -11.31
N ARG A 252 6.75 11.19 -12.41
CA ARG A 252 6.20 10.94 -13.75
C ARG A 252 5.81 9.48 -13.96
N ARG A 253 6.58 8.55 -13.43
CA ARG A 253 6.36 7.10 -13.62
C ARG A 253 5.26 6.53 -12.72
N TYR A 254 5.26 6.90 -11.45
CA TYR A 254 4.47 6.19 -10.43
C TYR A 254 3.36 7.00 -9.80
N ALA A 255 3.46 8.33 -9.85
CA ALA A 255 2.49 9.22 -9.20
C ALA A 255 2.31 10.54 -9.98
N ALA A 256 2.02 10.45 -11.28
CA ALA A 256 1.93 11.60 -12.19
C ALA A 256 0.97 12.71 -11.68
N TRP A 257 -0.02 12.38 -10.86
CA TRP A 257 -0.92 13.32 -10.22
C TRP A 257 -0.20 14.31 -9.28
N LEU A 258 0.96 13.93 -8.70
CA LEU A 258 1.80 14.83 -7.90
C LEU A 258 2.42 15.98 -8.72
N SER A 259 2.46 15.88 -10.04
CA SER A 259 2.97 16.95 -10.90
C SER A 259 2.07 18.19 -10.91
N ASN A 260 0.83 18.08 -10.47
CA ASN A 260 -0.09 19.20 -10.39
C ASN A 260 0.33 20.18 -9.27
N ASP A 261 0.20 21.49 -9.52
CA ASP A 261 0.57 22.54 -8.56
C ASP A 261 -0.17 22.44 -7.22
N ALA A 262 -1.37 21.85 -7.22
CA ALA A 262 -2.12 21.59 -6.00
C ALA A 262 -1.36 20.70 -4.99
N TRP A 263 -0.37 19.93 -5.46
CA TRP A 263 0.41 18.97 -4.67
C TRP A 263 1.85 19.44 -4.38
N ASP A 264 2.11 20.74 -4.52
CA ASP A 264 3.45 21.29 -4.30
C ASP A 264 3.99 21.00 -2.88
N THR A 265 3.14 21.05 -1.86
CA THR A 265 3.53 20.76 -0.47
C THR A 265 4.06 19.33 -0.33
N GLU A 266 3.39 18.37 -0.94
CA GLU A 266 3.76 16.96 -0.90
C GLU A 266 5.02 16.70 -1.71
N ARG A 267 5.16 17.33 -2.89
CA ARG A 267 6.39 17.24 -3.68
C ARG A 267 7.60 17.77 -2.91
N GLN A 268 7.46 18.92 -2.25
CA GLN A 268 8.54 19.49 -1.43
C GLN A 268 8.87 18.62 -0.22
N SER A 269 7.87 17.96 0.36
CA SER A 269 8.08 17.01 1.45
C SER A 269 8.83 15.77 0.96
N LEU A 270 8.41 15.19 -0.17
CA LEU A 270 9.08 14.07 -0.81
C LEU A 270 10.53 14.41 -1.18
N LEU A 271 10.76 15.59 -1.76
CA LEU A 271 12.10 16.04 -2.12
C LEU A 271 13.02 16.14 -0.91
N ARG A 272 12.55 16.70 0.21
CA ARG A 272 13.32 16.76 1.47
C ARG A 272 13.63 15.36 2.01
N GLU A 273 12.65 14.47 1.97
CA GLU A 273 12.84 13.08 2.42
C GLU A 273 13.88 12.37 1.52
N ALA A 274 13.80 12.55 0.21
CA ALA A 274 14.76 12.01 -0.74
C ALA A 274 16.20 12.52 -0.48
N TYR A 275 16.37 13.81 -0.20
CA TYR A 275 17.68 14.35 0.20
C TYR A 275 18.23 13.70 1.47
N ASN A 276 17.38 13.51 2.48
CA ASN A 276 17.81 12.89 3.74
C ASN A 276 18.21 11.43 3.51
N VAL A 277 17.38 10.65 2.81
CA VAL A 277 17.64 9.24 2.51
C VAL A 277 18.92 9.08 1.71
N THR A 278 19.09 9.84 0.64
CA THR A 278 20.29 9.74 -0.22
C THR A 278 21.54 10.21 0.49
N SER A 279 21.47 11.25 1.33
CA SER A 279 22.59 11.72 2.15
C SER A 279 23.06 10.67 3.16
N ASN A 280 22.12 10.01 3.86
CA ASN A 280 22.43 8.93 4.80
C ASN A 280 23.09 7.76 4.09
N TRP A 281 22.60 7.41 2.90
CA TRP A 281 23.16 6.32 2.09
C TRP A 281 24.57 6.64 1.58
N VAL A 282 24.84 7.88 1.18
CA VAL A 282 26.21 8.33 0.84
C VAL A 282 27.16 8.09 2.02
N VAL A 283 26.75 8.49 3.24
CA VAL A 283 27.57 8.26 4.43
C VAL A 283 27.84 6.76 4.66
N PHE A 284 26.82 5.93 4.55
CA PHE A 284 26.97 4.47 4.66
C PHE A 284 27.96 3.91 3.63
N LEU A 285 27.83 4.27 2.35
CA LEU A 285 28.75 3.80 1.29
C LEU A 285 30.19 4.27 1.50
N HIS A 286 30.38 5.50 2.02
CA HIS A 286 31.71 6.00 2.34
C HIS A 286 32.37 5.27 3.50
N GLU A 287 31.63 5.06 4.60
CA GLU A 287 32.19 4.44 5.81
C GLU A 287 32.44 2.94 5.64
N THR A 288 31.62 2.27 4.82
CA THR A 288 31.80 0.85 4.48
C THR A 288 32.74 0.63 3.29
N GLN A 289 33.03 1.69 2.52
CA GLN A 289 33.73 1.61 1.22
C GLN A 289 33.08 0.63 0.23
N ALA A 290 31.78 0.43 0.37
CA ALA A 290 30.99 -0.47 -0.44
C ALA A 290 30.82 0.08 -1.87
N GLU A 291 30.70 -0.84 -2.82
CA GLU A 291 30.42 -0.58 -4.24
C GLU A 291 29.07 -1.16 -4.61
N VAL A 292 28.21 -0.39 -5.26
CA VAL A 292 26.94 -0.86 -5.81
C VAL A 292 27.22 -1.77 -6.99
N LEU A 293 26.94 -3.08 -6.86
CA LEU A 293 27.10 -4.03 -7.95
C LEU A 293 25.89 -4.07 -8.87
N HIS A 294 24.71 -4.18 -8.28
CA HIS A 294 23.45 -4.25 -9.01
C HIS A 294 22.32 -3.58 -8.21
N ASN A 295 21.33 -3.07 -8.94
CA ASN A 295 20.04 -2.68 -8.41
C ASN A 295 18.96 -3.62 -8.97
N GLU A 296 17.89 -3.86 -8.20
CA GLU A 296 16.73 -4.66 -8.60
C GLU A 296 17.11 -6.07 -9.14
N ILE A 297 17.86 -6.84 -8.34
CA ILE A 297 18.25 -8.20 -8.74
C ILE A 297 17.17 -9.22 -8.41
N SER A 298 16.75 -9.98 -9.41
CA SER A 298 15.78 -11.07 -9.21
C SER A 298 16.41 -12.27 -8.53
N LEU A 299 15.71 -12.80 -7.53
CA LEU A 299 16.03 -14.01 -6.80
C LEU A 299 14.89 -15.01 -6.96
N ALA A 300 15.24 -16.28 -7.17
CA ALA A 300 14.26 -17.37 -7.12
C ALA A 300 14.92 -18.64 -6.64
N GLY A 301 14.17 -19.45 -5.92
CA GLY A 301 14.69 -20.70 -5.34
C GLY A 301 13.59 -21.60 -4.81
N ASP A 302 13.98 -22.68 -4.17
CA ASP A 302 13.09 -23.62 -3.49
C ASP A 302 13.44 -23.70 -2.00
N HIS A 303 12.43 -23.68 -1.15
CA HIS A 303 12.57 -23.94 0.27
C HIS A 303 11.46 -24.88 0.76
N GLY A 304 11.85 -26.11 1.12
CA GLY A 304 10.89 -27.10 1.62
C GLY A 304 9.80 -27.50 0.63
N GLY A 305 10.05 -27.41 -0.69
CA GLY A 305 9.10 -27.67 -1.76
C GLY A 305 8.22 -26.45 -2.11
N LEU A 306 8.44 -25.31 -1.45
CA LEU A 306 7.79 -24.05 -1.75
C LEU A 306 8.65 -23.26 -2.74
N LEU A 307 8.10 -22.97 -3.93
CA LEU A 307 8.77 -22.12 -4.90
C LEU A 307 8.75 -20.66 -4.43
N LEU A 308 9.91 -20.04 -4.44
CA LEU A 308 10.12 -18.66 -3.99
C LEU A 308 10.57 -17.78 -5.15
N ARG A 309 10.08 -16.55 -5.20
CA ARG A 309 10.59 -15.49 -6.08
C ARG A 309 10.52 -14.14 -5.38
N GLY A 310 11.59 -13.36 -5.50
CA GLY A 310 11.66 -12.01 -4.97
C GLY A 310 12.66 -11.16 -5.73
N ASN A 311 12.69 -9.87 -5.44
CA ASN A 311 13.71 -8.95 -5.91
C ASN A 311 14.40 -8.34 -4.71
N ALA A 312 15.74 -8.30 -4.75
CA ALA A 312 16.53 -7.52 -3.81
C ALA A 312 16.79 -6.14 -4.41
N ASP A 313 16.60 -5.10 -3.63
CA ASP A 313 16.65 -3.74 -4.14
C ASP A 313 18.07 -3.29 -4.52
N CYS A 314 19.08 -3.72 -3.76
CA CYS A 314 20.47 -3.33 -4.01
C CYS A 314 21.44 -4.43 -3.57
N LEU A 315 22.48 -4.61 -4.37
CA LEU A 315 23.60 -5.53 -4.09
C LEU A 315 24.88 -4.71 -3.93
N LEU A 316 25.53 -4.82 -2.80
CA LEU A 316 26.77 -4.14 -2.50
C LEU A 316 27.94 -5.14 -2.38
N LYS A 317 29.10 -4.75 -2.87
CA LYS A 317 30.38 -5.43 -2.62
C LYS A 317 31.18 -4.65 -1.59
N LEU A 318 31.60 -5.32 -0.54
CA LEU A 318 32.49 -4.78 0.49
C LEU A 318 33.96 -4.95 0.12
N PRO A 319 34.89 -4.16 0.71
CA PRO A 319 36.32 -4.25 0.42
C PRO A 319 36.93 -5.61 0.72
N ASP A 320 36.39 -6.35 1.70
CA ASP A 320 36.84 -7.71 2.07
C ASP A 320 36.29 -8.82 1.17
N GLY A 321 35.49 -8.46 0.16
CA GLY A 321 34.90 -9.36 -0.81
C GLY A 321 33.52 -9.90 -0.45
N ARG A 322 33.01 -9.63 0.76
CA ARG A 322 31.65 -9.98 1.14
C ARG A 322 30.64 -9.25 0.30
N ILE A 323 29.49 -9.87 0.06
CA ILE A 323 28.36 -9.32 -0.67
C ILE A 323 27.24 -9.03 0.32
N LEU A 324 26.76 -7.80 0.29
CA LEU A 324 25.65 -7.37 1.15
C LEU A 324 24.41 -7.14 0.27
N ILE A 325 23.36 -7.93 0.50
CA ILE A 325 22.05 -7.78 -0.12
C ILE A 325 21.24 -6.81 0.73
N ILE A 326 20.81 -5.73 0.12
CA ILE A 326 20.03 -4.69 0.79
C ILE A 326 18.59 -4.70 0.27
N ASP A 327 17.67 -4.66 1.19
CA ASP A 327 16.27 -4.35 0.97
C ASP A 327 15.96 -2.98 1.61
N HIS A 328 15.59 -2.02 0.80
CA HIS A 328 15.27 -0.67 1.25
C HIS A 328 13.86 -0.61 1.82
N LYS A 329 13.70 -0.12 3.04
CA LYS A 329 12.39 0.02 3.67
C LYS A 329 12.15 1.45 4.13
N ARG A 330 11.05 2.04 3.66
CA ARG A 330 10.61 3.34 4.15
C ARG A 330 10.00 3.20 5.56
N SER A 331 10.83 2.93 6.53
CA SER A 331 10.48 2.80 7.95
C SER A 331 11.66 3.25 8.81
N SER A 332 11.44 3.34 10.12
CA SER A 332 12.53 3.42 11.09
C SER A 332 12.98 2.02 11.52
N SER A 333 14.22 1.92 11.98
CA SER A 333 14.83 0.65 12.40
C SER A 333 14.16 0.01 13.62
N GLY A 334 13.56 0.81 14.51
CA GLY A 334 13.01 0.31 15.78
C GLY A 334 11.93 -0.76 15.60
N GLY A 335 10.95 -0.50 14.73
CA GLY A 335 9.88 -1.48 14.46
C GLY A 335 10.40 -2.76 13.78
N ARG A 336 11.35 -2.62 12.84
CA ARG A 336 11.95 -3.78 12.17
C ARG A 336 12.80 -4.62 13.11
N ARG A 337 13.62 -3.97 13.95
CA ARG A 337 14.40 -4.64 15.00
C ARG A 337 13.51 -5.41 15.98
N ASP A 338 12.42 -4.80 16.42
CA ASP A 338 11.45 -5.44 17.32
C ASP A 338 10.82 -6.69 16.67
N ARG A 339 10.42 -6.59 15.40
CA ARG A 339 9.87 -7.70 14.62
C ARG A 339 10.89 -8.83 14.43
N MET A 340 12.15 -8.53 14.09
CA MET A 340 13.22 -9.51 13.98
C MET A 340 13.49 -10.17 15.32
N ALA A 341 13.61 -9.40 16.41
CA ALA A 341 13.88 -9.93 17.76
C ALA A 341 12.77 -10.86 18.28
N LYS A 342 11.55 -10.68 17.77
CA LYS A 342 10.38 -11.51 18.12
C LYS A 342 10.18 -12.72 17.16
N GLY A 343 11.06 -12.92 16.19
CA GLY A 343 11.02 -14.05 15.28
C GLY A 343 9.88 -13.99 14.25
N TRP A 344 9.50 -12.78 13.80
CA TRP A 344 8.39 -12.56 12.85
C TRP A 344 8.82 -11.88 11.55
N ASP A 345 10.11 -11.75 11.31
CA ASP A 345 10.65 -11.18 10.08
C ASP A 345 11.17 -12.29 9.18
N LEU A 346 10.62 -12.41 7.97
CA LEU A 346 10.92 -13.49 7.03
C LEU A 346 11.83 -13.07 5.88
N GLN A 347 11.82 -11.81 5.47
CA GLN A 347 12.36 -11.43 4.16
C GLN A 347 13.85 -11.70 4.02
N VAL A 348 14.64 -11.37 5.05
CA VAL A 348 16.09 -11.62 5.08
C VAL A 348 16.39 -13.12 4.98
N ALA A 349 15.69 -13.95 5.76
CA ALA A 349 15.85 -15.40 5.74
C ALA A 349 15.41 -16.04 4.41
N LEU A 350 14.34 -15.52 3.80
CA LEU A 350 13.86 -16.00 2.50
C LEU A 350 14.83 -15.68 1.36
N TYR A 351 15.51 -14.53 1.40
CA TYR A 351 16.57 -14.23 0.42
C TYR A 351 17.74 -15.22 0.56
N GLN A 352 18.17 -15.55 1.78
CA GLN A 352 19.18 -16.58 2.01
C GLN A 352 18.72 -17.96 1.50
N ALA A 353 17.48 -18.36 1.81
CA ALA A 353 16.92 -19.63 1.35
C ALA A 353 16.88 -19.74 -0.18
N MET A 354 16.54 -18.66 -0.90
CA MET A 354 16.57 -18.62 -2.36
C MET A 354 17.99 -18.78 -2.92
N LEU A 355 19.01 -18.30 -2.21
CA LEU A 355 20.41 -18.41 -2.63
C LEU A 355 21.02 -19.80 -2.31
N GLU A 356 20.54 -20.48 -1.26
CA GLU A 356 20.98 -21.83 -0.93
C GLU A 356 20.52 -22.84 -1.99
N ARG A 357 19.33 -22.65 -2.58
CA ARG A 357 18.75 -23.53 -3.61
C ARG A 357 18.16 -22.70 -4.75
N PRO A 358 19.02 -22.03 -5.56
CA PRO A 358 18.54 -21.17 -6.62
C PRO A 358 17.88 -21.96 -7.75
N SER A 359 16.75 -21.45 -8.25
CA SER A 359 16.06 -21.97 -9.44
C SER A 359 16.33 -21.16 -10.70
N ILE A 360 16.97 -20.00 -10.57
CA ILE A 360 17.40 -19.14 -11.69
C ILE A 360 18.90 -18.84 -11.55
N GLN A 361 19.56 -18.62 -12.68
CA GLN A 361 20.94 -18.18 -12.69
C GLN A 361 20.98 -16.65 -12.80
N THR A 362 21.72 -16.02 -11.89
CA THR A 362 21.90 -14.56 -11.82
C THR A 362 23.37 -14.26 -11.49
N PRO A 363 23.85 -13.03 -11.69
CA PRO A 363 25.18 -12.63 -11.25
C PRO A 363 25.44 -12.95 -9.77
N LEU A 364 24.41 -12.86 -8.93
CA LEU A 364 24.53 -13.17 -7.51
C LEU A 364 24.69 -14.67 -7.24
N THR A 365 23.95 -15.52 -7.93
CA THR A 365 24.11 -16.98 -7.80
C THR A 365 25.49 -17.45 -8.28
N ASP A 366 26.07 -16.77 -9.28
CA ASP A 366 27.44 -17.04 -9.74
C ASP A 366 28.46 -16.64 -8.67
N LEU A 367 28.28 -15.51 -7.97
CA LEU A 367 29.13 -15.09 -6.86
C LEU A 367 29.05 -16.10 -5.68
N VAL A 368 27.86 -16.57 -5.35
CA VAL A 368 27.65 -17.63 -4.32
C VAL A 368 28.38 -18.90 -4.71
N ALA A 369 28.24 -19.34 -5.96
CA ALA A 369 28.92 -20.55 -6.46
C ALA A 369 30.45 -20.42 -6.44
N GLN A 370 30.98 -19.21 -6.50
CA GLN A 370 32.42 -18.91 -6.36
C GLN A 370 32.87 -18.80 -4.89
N GLY A 371 31.96 -19.00 -3.94
CA GLY A 371 32.26 -18.97 -2.50
C GLY A 371 32.20 -17.57 -1.87
N ALA A 372 31.50 -16.63 -2.47
CA ALA A 372 31.27 -15.33 -1.85
C ALA A 372 30.44 -15.47 -0.57
N ASP A 373 30.87 -14.79 0.49
CA ASP A 373 30.12 -14.68 1.74
C ASP A 373 29.00 -13.65 1.58
N ILE A 374 27.76 -14.08 1.79
CA ILE A 374 26.55 -13.29 1.56
C ILE A 374 25.95 -12.90 2.90
N VAL A 375 25.68 -11.62 3.05
CA VAL A 375 24.94 -11.03 4.17
C VAL A 375 23.68 -10.35 3.64
N THR A 376 22.57 -10.54 4.31
CA THR A 376 21.31 -9.87 3.98
C THR A 376 20.96 -8.83 5.04
N ALA A 377 20.47 -7.65 4.62
CA ALA A 377 20.14 -6.57 5.52
C ALA A 377 19.02 -5.68 5.00
N TYR A 378 18.36 -4.97 5.91
CA TYR A 378 17.47 -3.87 5.61
C TYR A 378 18.21 -2.54 5.70
N HIS A 379 17.94 -1.65 4.75
CA HIS A 379 18.22 -0.24 4.91
C HIS A 379 16.92 0.50 5.27
N THR A 380 16.82 0.96 6.51
CA THR A 380 15.66 1.73 6.99
C THR A 380 15.84 3.20 6.66
N MET A 381 15.12 3.67 5.62
CA MET A 381 15.34 4.98 4.98
C MET A 381 15.11 6.17 5.91
N LEU A 382 14.20 6.06 6.91
CA LEU A 382 13.84 7.21 7.75
C LEU A 382 14.93 7.59 8.76
N ASP A 383 15.73 6.64 9.20
CA ASP A 383 16.82 6.85 10.15
C ASP A 383 18.21 6.46 9.62
N GLY A 384 18.27 5.96 8.36
CA GLY A 384 19.51 5.60 7.70
C GLY A 384 20.24 4.40 8.31
N THR A 385 19.55 3.57 9.11
CA THR A 385 20.14 2.39 9.75
C THR A 385 20.17 1.22 8.78
N VAL A 386 21.30 0.49 8.75
CA VAL A 386 21.38 -0.81 8.09
C VAL A 386 21.32 -1.90 9.16
N LEU A 387 20.30 -2.75 9.07
CA LEU A 387 19.98 -3.77 10.08
C LEU A 387 19.98 -5.16 9.46
N SER A 388 20.82 -6.05 9.95
CA SER A 388 20.92 -7.44 9.53
C SER A 388 20.48 -8.40 10.63
N ASP A 389 20.40 -9.68 10.30
CA ASP A 389 20.42 -10.75 11.29
C ASP A 389 21.86 -10.99 11.81
N ALA A 390 22.08 -12.16 12.41
CA ALA A 390 23.41 -12.52 12.93
C ALA A 390 24.50 -12.60 11.87
N SER A 391 24.15 -12.81 10.59
CA SER A 391 25.13 -12.86 9.49
C SER A 391 25.84 -11.51 9.30
N GLY A 392 25.22 -10.40 9.72
CA GLY A 392 25.80 -9.07 9.70
C GLY A 392 26.80 -8.78 10.83
N ALA A 393 27.04 -9.71 11.74
CA ALA A 393 27.96 -9.50 12.86
C ALA A 393 29.38 -9.15 12.37
N GLY A 394 29.93 -8.07 12.92
CA GLY A 394 31.28 -7.60 12.56
C GLY A 394 31.36 -6.77 11.28
N LEU A 395 30.24 -6.49 10.61
CA LEU A 395 30.21 -5.54 9.50
C LEU A 395 30.23 -4.09 10.03
N PRO A 396 31.04 -3.19 9.42
CA PRO A 396 31.02 -1.79 9.80
C PRO A 396 29.65 -1.16 9.48
N ARG A 397 29.14 -0.38 10.39
CA ARG A 397 27.85 0.36 10.22
C ARG A 397 26.62 -0.52 9.98
N VAL A 398 26.72 -1.80 10.23
CA VAL A 398 25.57 -2.73 10.20
C VAL A 398 25.22 -3.12 11.63
N GLU A 399 24.03 -2.81 12.04
CA GLU A 399 23.45 -3.33 13.28
C GLU A 399 22.93 -4.75 13.02
N HIS A 400 22.94 -5.60 14.03
CA HIS A 400 22.43 -6.97 13.85
C HIS A 400 21.48 -7.37 14.98
N ALA A 401 20.45 -8.14 14.62
CA ALA A 401 19.56 -8.80 15.56
C ALA A 401 20.18 -10.10 16.10
N SER A 402 19.53 -10.72 17.08
CA SER A 402 20.00 -12.01 17.62
C SER A 402 19.93 -13.13 16.58
N ILE A 403 20.78 -14.13 16.72
CA ILE A 403 20.97 -15.25 15.78
C ILE A 403 19.68 -16.05 15.53
N ASP A 404 18.82 -16.17 16.55
CA ASP A 404 17.66 -17.07 16.49
C ASP A 404 16.42 -16.43 15.82
N ALA A 405 16.45 -15.13 15.53
CA ALA A 405 15.28 -14.40 15.01
C ALA A 405 14.78 -14.95 13.66
N SER A 406 15.69 -15.13 12.70
CA SER A 406 15.33 -15.65 11.38
C SER A 406 14.90 -17.12 11.45
N LYS A 407 15.53 -17.93 12.30
CA LYS A 407 15.14 -19.32 12.49
C LYS A 407 13.72 -19.45 13.03
N GLN A 408 13.35 -18.67 14.06
CA GLN A 408 12.00 -18.70 14.61
C GLN A 408 10.94 -18.32 13.55
N ALA A 409 11.22 -17.31 12.74
CA ALA A 409 10.32 -16.91 11.65
C ALA A 409 10.14 -18.03 10.61
N MET A 410 11.22 -18.70 10.23
CA MET A 410 11.20 -19.81 9.27
C MET A 410 10.53 -21.07 9.83
N ASP A 411 10.74 -21.39 11.11
CA ASP A 411 10.05 -22.51 11.79
C ASP A 411 8.54 -22.25 11.84
N HIS A 412 8.11 -21.01 12.13
CA HIS A 412 6.71 -20.64 12.12
C HIS A 412 6.12 -20.72 10.70
N LEU A 413 6.83 -20.22 9.70
CA LEU A 413 6.42 -20.35 8.29
C LEU A 413 6.22 -21.80 7.90
N ALA A 414 7.15 -22.70 8.26
CA ALA A 414 7.08 -24.13 7.94
C ALA A 414 5.81 -24.78 8.53
N GLN A 415 5.43 -24.39 9.76
CA GLN A 415 4.19 -24.85 10.38
C GLN A 415 2.96 -24.40 9.58
N VAL A 416 2.86 -23.10 9.28
CA VAL A 416 1.71 -22.55 8.54
C VAL A 416 1.63 -23.13 7.12
N VAL A 417 2.77 -23.26 6.44
CA VAL A 417 2.86 -23.91 5.11
C VAL A 417 2.35 -25.36 5.16
N THR A 418 2.65 -26.10 6.22
CA THR A 418 2.15 -27.46 6.38
C THR A 418 0.64 -27.50 6.57
N GLU A 419 0.06 -26.61 7.38
CA GLU A 419 -1.38 -26.49 7.60
C GLU A 419 -2.10 -26.16 6.28
N VAL A 420 -1.61 -25.16 5.55
CA VAL A 420 -2.19 -24.68 4.29
C VAL A 420 -2.00 -25.70 3.16
N GLY A 421 -0.87 -26.36 3.07
CA GLY A 421 -0.65 -27.48 2.15
C GLY A 421 -1.56 -28.66 2.43
N GLY A 422 -1.97 -28.87 3.67
CA GLY A 422 -3.01 -29.82 4.07
C GLY A 422 -4.44 -29.34 3.85
N GLY A 423 -4.65 -28.16 3.27
CA GLY A 423 -5.97 -27.61 2.98
C GLY A 423 -6.68 -26.99 4.20
N THR A 424 -5.92 -26.59 5.21
CA THR A 424 -6.47 -26.00 6.44
C THR A 424 -6.05 -24.53 6.53
N ILE A 425 -7.02 -23.65 6.76
CA ILE A 425 -6.83 -22.23 7.06
C ILE A 425 -7.21 -21.98 8.51
N ARG A 426 -6.28 -21.41 9.27
CA ARG A 426 -6.52 -20.91 10.61
C ARG A 426 -7.05 -19.48 10.52
N LEU A 427 -8.20 -19.23 11.14
CA LEU A 427 -8.80 -17.89 11.24
C LEU A 427 -8.15 -17.12 12.39
N ASN A 428 -8.02 -15.83 12.20
CA ASN A 428 -7.55 -14.92 13.25
C ASN A 428 -8.66 -14.66 14.28
N HIS A 429 -8.27 -14.35 15.51
CA HIS A 429 -9.21 -13.89 16.55
C HIS A 429 -9.43 -12.38 16.46
N GLU A 430 -10.57 -11.90 16.98
CA GLU A 430 -10.92 -10.47 17.00
C GLU A 430 -9.82 -9.61 17.66
N ASP A 431 -9.20 -10.11 18.73
CA ASP A 431 -8.14 -9.40 19.46
C ASP A 431 -6.73 -9.63 18.92
N GLU A 432 -6.58 -10.45 17.90
CA GLU A 432 -5.25 -10.88 17.43
C GLU A 432 -4.44 -9.73 16.81
N ALA A 433 -5.09 -8.74 16.19
CA ALA A 433 -4.41 -7.57 15.63
C ALA A 433 -3.62 -6.79 16.71
N ALA A 434 -4.21 -6.62 17.90
CA ALA A 434 -3.55 -5.97 19.03
C ALA A 434 -2.39 -6.81 19.57
N THR A 435 -2.57 -8.13 19.67
CA THR A 435 -1.54 -9.08 20.11
C THR A 435 -0.38 -9.14 19.14
N LEU A 436 -0.63 -9.20 17.83
CA LEU A 436 0.39 -9.17 16.79
C LEU A 436 1.26 -7.91 16.88
N LYS A 437 0.65 -6.76 17.07
CA LYS A 437 1.39 -5.50 17.24
C LYS A 437 2.22 -5.47 18.52
N LYS A 438 1.63 -5.84 19.64
CA LYS A 438 2.26 -5.75 20.97
C LYS A 438 3.35 -6.82 21.14
N ASP A 439 3.02 -8.07 20.86
CA ASP A 439 3.85 -9.22 21.25
C ASP A 439 4.75 -9.69 20.13
N ARG A 440 4.45 -9.35 18.87
CA ARG A 440 5.17 -9.80 17.68
C ARG A 440 5.74 -8.67 16.81
N GLY A 441 5.46 -7.42 17.14
CA GLY A 441 5.96 -6.25 16.40
C GLY A 441 5.43 -6.15 14.97
N VAL A 442 4.32 -6.83 14.66
CA VAL A 442 3.73 -6.90 13.33
C VAL A 442 2.50 -6.00 13.26
N THR A 443 2.43 -5.13 12.26
CA THR A 443 1.21 -4.37 11.98
C THR A 443 0.29 -5.23 11.12
N ALA A 444 -0.91 -5.47 11.64
CA ALA A 444 -1.85 -6.42 11.04
C ALA A 444 -2.73 -5.77 9.93
N TYR A 445 -2.13 -5.05 8.96
CA TYR A 445 -2.88 -4.47 7.83
C TYR A 445 -3.76 -5.50 7.12
N ALA A 446 -3.28 -6.75 7.01
CA ALA A 446 -4.03 -7.82 6.39
C ALA A 446 -5.36 -8.15 7.11
N LEU A 447 -5.50 -7.83 8.40
CA LEU A 447 -6.71 -8.02 9.18
C LEU A 447 -7.66 -6.81 9.12
N GLU A 448 -7.10 -5.61 8.92
CA GLU A 448 -7.85 -4.36 8.99
C GLU A 448 -8.37 -3.92 7.62
N ASP A 449 -7.65 -4.23 6.55
CA ASP A 449 -7.89 -3.70 5.20
C ASP A 449 -8.83 -4.56 4.35
N ASN A 450 -9.24 -5.75 4.81
CA ASN A 450 -10.08 -6.66 4.05
C ASN A 450 -11.38 -6.98 4.79
N ALA A 451 -12.51 -6.55 4.23
CA ALA A 451 -13.83 -6.76 4.81
C ALA A 451 -14.21 -8.25 4.97
N PHE A 452 -13.72 -9.12 4.07
CA PHE A 452 -13.96 -10.57 4.20
C PHE A 452 -13.17 -11.15 5.39
N VAL A 453 -11.92 -10.73 5.58
CA VAL A 453 -11.13 -11.18 6.74
C VAL A 453 -11.82 -10.73 8.03
N SER A 454 -12.27 -9.47 8.09
CA SER A 454 -12.96 -8.94 9.26
C SER A 454 -14.29 -9.66 9.58
N ALA A 455 -14.96 -10.19 8.54
CA ALA A 455 -16.22 -10.94 8.72
C ALA A 455 -16.02 -12.38 9.23
N PHE A 456 -14.80 -12.91 9.14
CA PHE A 456 -14.47 -14.28 9.55
C PHE A 456 -13.48 -14.35 10.71
N LEU A 457 -13.46 -13.33 11.57
CA LEU A 457 -12.68 -13.39 12.81
C LEU A 457 -13.36 -14.34 13.81
N ALA A 458 -12.55 -15.20 14.44
CA ALA A 458 -13.06 -16.09 15.49
C ALA A 458 -13.32 -15.28 16.77
N SER A 459 -14.49 -15.47 17.38
CA SER A 459 -14.80 -14.84 18.66
C SER A 459 -14.31 -15.70 19.82
N ASN A 460 -13.97 -15.07 20.95
CA ASN A 460 -13.54 -15.74 22.16
C ASN A 460 -14.73 -16.34 22.97
N ASP A 461 -15.89 -16.53 22.37
CA ASP A 461 -17.08 -17.01 23.06
C ASP A 461 -17.05 -18.52 23.37
N GLU A 462 -15.94 -19.01 23.95
CA GLU A 462 -15.93 -20.31 24.63
C GLU A 462 -15.49 -20.19 26.10
N GLU A 463 -16.23 -19.45 26.89
CA GLU A 463 -16.34 -19.74 28.32
C GLU A 463 -17.83 -19.81 28.68
N GLY A 464 -18.43 -20.97 28.49
CA GLY A 464 -19.80 -21.17 29.04
C GLY A 464 -20.65 -22.24 28.36
N GLN A 465 -20.19 -23.48 28.29
CA GLN A 465 -21.10 -24.64 28.48
C GLN A 465 -20.33 -25.84 29.01
#